data_b6cb9feb11f4ecf7a0524d24c1877bdc
#
_entry.id   b6cb9feb11f4ecf7a0524d24c1877bdc
#
_cell.length_a   1.000
_cell.length_b   1.000
_cell.length_c   1.000
_cell.angle_alpha   90.00
_cell.angle_beta   90.00
_cell.angle_gamma   90.00
#
_symmetry.space_group_name_H-M   'P 1'
#
loop_
_entity.id
_entity.type
_entity.pdbx_description
1 polymer ?
#
loop_
_entity_poly.entity_id
_entity_poly.type
_entity_poly.pdbx_seq_one_letter_code
_entity_poly.pdbx_strand_id
1 'polypeptide(L)'
;PYKFVLYTIHRLSPRDAPERIEELDALSRGSLVHETQYELLTSLRKRELLPFTHHNMEEARTELYAVLGRVAEKYKQDLLPSIDRVWDDSIAGIYADLIEWLRLVAVDAEERGWEPAYFELSFGLPDRTESDVHSQVEPVPLDSGLSLRGSIDLVERRKTDGALRATDFK
;
A
#
# COMPACT_ATOMS: atom_id res chain seq x y z
N PRO A 1 4.28 -37.29 -26.07
CA PRO A 1 3.04 -37.50 -26.83
C PRO A 1 1.78 -37.28 -25.98
N TYR A 2 1.74 -37.82 -24.74
CA TYR A 2 0.55 -37.76 -23.87
C TYR A 2 0.18 -36.32 -23.44
N LYS A 3 1.18 -35.47 -23.07
CA LYS A 3 0.97 -34.06 -22.74
C LYS A 3 0.38 -33.28 -23.92
N PHE A 4 0.79 -33.55 -25.15
CA PHE A 4 0.26 -32.91 -26.35
C PHE A 4 -1.23 -33.22 -26.56
N VAL A 5 -1.64 -34.45 -26.36
CA VAL A 5 -3.06 -34.86 -26.47
C VAL A 5 -3.90 -34.14 -25.43
N LEU A 6 -3.47 -34.09 -24.17
CA LEU A 6 -4.18 -33.39 -23.10
C LEU A 6 -4.31 -31.88 -23.35
N TYR A 7 -3.22 -31.25 -23.76
CA TYR A 7 -3.19 -29.81 -24.04
C TYR A 7 -3.96 -29.41 -25.30
N THR A 8 -3.76 -30.14 -26.41
CA THR A 8 -4.24 -29.71 -27.73
C THR A 8 -5.63 -30.22 -28.02
N ILE A 9 -5.97 -31.43 -27.61
CA ILE A 9 -7.26 -32.08 -27.92
C ILE A 9 -8.25 -31.80 -26.79
N HIS A 10 -7.85 -31.94 -25.56
CA HIS A 10 -8.76 -31.79 -24.40
C HIS A 10 -8.72 -30.40 -23.76
N ARG A 11 -7.82 -29.51 -24.22
CA ARG A 11 -7.63 -28.15 -23.68
C ARG A 11 -7.47 -28.14 -22.14
N LEU A 12 -6.92 -29.21 -21.58
CA LEU A 12 -6.65 -29.33 -20.17
C LEU A 12 -5.34 -28.60 -19.85
N SER A 13 -5.42 -27.47 -19.16
CA SER A 13 -4.26 -26.88 -18.51
C SER A 13 -3.83 -27.74 -17.33
N PRO A 14 -2.51 -27.82 -17.00
CA PRO A 14 -2.11 -28.31 -15.68
C PRO A 14 -2.95 -27.57 -14.64
N ARG A 15 -3.48 -28.30 -13.69
CA ARG A 15 -4.11 -27.67 -12.54
C ARG A 15 -2.98 -26.97 -11.79
N ASP A 16 -2.98 -25.64 -11.81
CA ASP A 16 -2.11 -24.88 -10.92
C ASP A 16 -2.55 -25.27 -9.49
N ALA A 17 -1.83 -26.25 -8.91
CA ALA A 17 -1.87 -26.36 -7.48
C ALA A 17 -1.34 -25.03 -6.97
N PRO A 18 -2.01 -24.36 -6.02
CA PRO A 18 -1.44 -23.16 -5.42
C PRO A 18 -0.05 -23.54 -4.90
N GLU A 19 0.98 -23.12 -5.63
CA GLU A 19 2.35 -23.31 -5.20
C GLU A 19 2.48 -22.46 -3.93
N ARG A 20 2.72 -23.14 -2.82
CA ARG A 20 3.01 -22.45 -1.57
C ARG A 20 4.26 -21.61 -1.81
N ILE A 21 4.20 -20.34 -1.52
CA ILE A 21 5.35 -19.48 -1.66
C ILE A 21 6.40 -19.84 -0.61
N GLU A 22 7.67 -19.88 -1.01
CA GLU A 22 8.78 -20.08 -0.07
C GLU A 22 9.19 -18.76 0.57
N GLU A 23 9.17 -17.68 -0.21
CA GLU A 23 9.49 -16.33 0.22
C GLU A 23 8.47 -15.33 -0.34
N LEU A 24 8.29 -14.22 0.35
CA LEU A 24 7.43 -13.12 -0.10
C LEU A 24 8.13 -12.40 -1.27
N ASP A 25 7.56 -12.52 -2.48
CA ASP A 25 8.10 -11.85 -3.66
C ASP A 25 7.98 -10.32 -3.58
N ALA A 26 8.75 -9.60 -4.39
CA ALA A 26 8.82 -8.15 -4.35
C ALA A 26 7.48 -7.47 -4.66
N LEU A 27 6.64 -8.04 -5.54
CA LEU A 27 5.34 -7.47 -5.89
C LEU A 27 4.36 -7.62 -4.74
N SER A 28 4.24 -8.82 -4.17
CA SER A 28 3.38 -9.09 -3.00
C SER A 28 3.83 -8.28 -1.78
N ARG A 29 5.15 -8.15 -1.56
CA ARG A 29 5.70 -7.28 -0.51
C ARG A 29 5.29 -5.82 -0.73
N GLY A 30 5.45 -5.30 -1.94
CA GLY A 30 5.05 -3.93 -2.30
C GLY A 30 3.57 -3.70 -2.03
N SER A 31 2.70 -4.58 -2.54
CA SER A 31 1.25 -4.48 -2.34
C SER A 31 0.85 -4.50 -0.86
N LEU A 32 1.47 -5.38 -0.05
CA LEU A 32 1.23 -5.45 1.40
C LEU A 32 1.65 -4.17 2.11
N VAL A 33 2.79 -3.58 1.73
CA VAL A 33 3.28 -2.30 2.29
C VAL A 33 2.32 -1.18 1.95
N HIS A 34 1.91 -1.02 0.68
CA HIS A 34 0.97 0.02 0.22
C HIS A 34 -0.39 -0.10 0.93
N GLU A 35 -0.97 -1.30 0.99
CA GLU A 35 -2.23 -1.52 1.71
C GLU A 35 -2.11 -1.17 3.20
N THR A 36 -0.98 -1.55 3.83
CA THR A 36 -0.73 -1.19 5.24
C THR A 36 -0.62 0.31 5.43
N GLN A 37 0.08 1.04 4.56
CA GLN A 37 0.22 2.49 4.63
C GLN A 37 -1.12 3.19 4.43
N TYR A 38 -1.91 2.75 3.45
CA TYR A 38 -3.24 3.28 3.19
C TYR A 38 -4.20 3.09 4.38
N GLU A 39 -4.29 1.87 4.92
CA GLU A 39 -5.13 1.58 6.08
C GLU A 39 -4.69 2.36 7.32
N LEU A 40 -3.38 2.42 7.56
CA LEU A 40 -2.81 3.17 8.68
C LEU A 40 -3.15 4.65 8.60
N LEU A 41 -2.84 5.31 7.48
CA LEU A 41 -3.11 6.74 7.31
C LEU A 41 -4.60 7.05 7.39
N THR A 42 -5.45 6.17 6.83
CA THR A 42 -6.91 6.27 6.93
C THR A 42 -7.39 6.14 8.37
N SER A 43 -6.83 5.20 9.14
CA SER A 43 -7.16 5.03 10.56
C SER A 43 -6.72 6.22 11.40
N LEU A 44 -5.47 6.68 11.21
CA LEU A 44 -4.94 7.85 11.92
C LEU A 44 -5.75 9.11 11.61
N ARG A 45 -6.20 9.31 10.36
CA ARG A 45 -7.10 10.41 9.97
C ARG A 45 -8.42 10.34 10.74
N LYS A 46 -9.06 9.17 10.77
CA LYS A 46 -10.35 8.97 11.48
C LYS A 46 -10.24 9.20 12.99
N ARG A 47 -9.06 8.97 13.56
CA ARG A 47 -8.78 9.17 14.99
C ARG A 47 -8.25 10.57 15.30
N GLU A 48 -8.18 11.46 14.31
CA GLU A 48 -7.63 12.84 14.44
C GLU A 48 -6.18 12.86 14.94
N LEU A 49 -5.38 11.84 14.56
CA LEU A 49 -3.97 11.70 14.92
C LEU A 49 -3.01 12.18 13.81
N LEU A 50 -3.54 12.78 12.73
CA LEU A 50 -2.73 13.43 11.70
C LEU A 50 -2.68 14.96 11.93
N PRO A 51 -1.52 15.61 11.65
CA PRO A 51 -0.25 14.98 11.36
C PRO A 51 0.29 14.23 12.57
N PHE A 52 0.90 13.08 12.36
CA PHE A 52 1.62 12.44 13.45
C PHE A 52 3.02 13.07 13.60
N THR A 53 3.43 13.21 14.84
CA THR A 53 4.62 13.88 15.29
C THR A 53 5.31 13.01 16.34
N HIS A 54 6.45 13.43 16.87
CA HIS A 54 7.07 12.69 17.98
C HIS A 54 6.16 12.58 19.21
N HIS A 55 5.22 13.51 19.41
CA HIS A 55 4.32 13.49 20.57
C HIS A 55 3.28 12.36 20.53
N ASN A 56 2.77 12.00 19.35
CA ASN A 56 1.78 10.94 19.17
C ASN A 56 2.34 9.71 18.43
N MET A 57 3.68 9.57 18.40
CA MET A 57 4.36 8.48 17.71
C MET A 57 4.01 7.10 18.29
N GLU A 58 3.85 6.98 19.60
CA GLU A 58 3.51 5.70 20.22
C GLU A 58 2.11 5.21 19.84
N GLU A 59 1.16 6.12 19.72
CA GLU A 59 -0.18 5.81 19.21
C GLU A 59 -0.12 5.37 17.74
N ALA A 60 0.66 6.07 16.91
CA ALA A 60 0.85 5.71 15.51
C ALA A 60 1.55 4.34 15.35
N ARG A 61 2.53 4.01 16.19
CA ARG A 61 3.21 2.71 16.22
C ARG A 61 2.27 1.58 16.63
N THR A 62 1.46 1.83 17.65
CA THR A 62 0.46 0.86 18.12
C THR A 62 -0.56 0.56 17.03
N GLU A 63 -1.03 1.59 16.33
CA GLU A 63 -1.95 1.43 15.21
C GLU A 63 -1.28 0.71 14.04
N LEU A 64 -0.04 1.07 13.70
CA LEU A 64 0.73 0.37 12.66
C LEU A 64 0.84 -1.13 12.95
N TYR A 65 1.17 -1.51 14.18
CA TYR A 65 1.27 -2.92 14.56
C TYR A 65 -0.05 -3.66 14.35
N ALA A 66 -1.17 -3.05 14.75
CA ALA A 66 -2.50 -3.63 14.59
C ALA A 66 -2.92 -3.73 13.10
N VAL A 67 -2.67 -2.69 12.30
CA VAL A 67 -2.98 -2.67 10.87
C VAL A 67 -2.14 -3.71 10.14
N LEU A 68 -0.82 -3.68 10.31
CA LEU A 68 0.07 -4.64 9.65
C LEU A 68 -0.30 -6.09 10.00
N GLY A 69 -0.66 -6.35 11.27
CA GLY A 69 -1.10 -7.69 11.67
C GLY A 69 -2.33 -8.18 10.90
N ARG A 70 -3.33 -7.30 10.68
CA ARG A 70 -4.54 -7.65 9.90
C ARG A 70 -4.23 -7.86 8.42
N VAL A 71 -3.47 -6.95 7.81
CA VAL A 71 -3.09 -7.04 6.40
C VAL A 71 -2.23 -8.28 6.16
N ALA A 72 -1.23 -8.53 7.02
CA ALA A 72 -0.37 -9.71 6.93
C ALA A 72 -1.16 -11.01 7.03
N GLU A 73 -2.15 -11.09 7.92
CA GLU A 73 -3.00 -12.28 8.04
C GLU A 73 -3.84 -12.53 6.78
N LYS A 74 -4.39 -11.47 6.16
CA LYS A 74 -5.09 -11.55 4.86
C LYS A 74 -4.17 -12.13 3.78
N TYR A 75 -2.97 -11.56 3.64
CA TYR A 75 -2.00 -12.04 2.64
C TYR A 75 -1.49 -13.46 2.94
N LYS A 76 -1.34 -13.81 4.21
CA LYS A 76 -0.95 -15.18 4.61
C LYS A 76 -1.97 -16.23 4.16
N GLN A 77 -3.26 -15.89 4.26
CA GLN A 77 -4.35 -16.78 3.81
C GLN A 77 -4.38 -16.92 2.28
N ASP A 78 -4.06 -15.86 1.54
CA ASP A 78 -4.09 -15.87 0.08
C ASP A 78 -2.84 -16.53 -0.52
N LEU A 79 -1.67 -16.27 0.05
CA LEU A 79 -0.36 -16.70 -0.48
C LEU A 79 0.07 -18.08 0.04
N LEU A 80 -0.47 -18.56 1.15
CA LEU A 80 -0.19 -19.87 1.74
C LEU A 80 1.32 -20.14 1.90
N PRO A 81 2.07 -19.35 2.68
CA PRO A 81 3.51 -19.54 2.83
C PRO A 81 3.87 -20.94 3.32
N SER A 82 4.92 -21.51 2.75
CA SER A 82 5.37 -22.87 3.07
C SER A 82 6.05 -22.97 4.42
N ILE A 83 6.69 -21.87 4.87
CA ILE A 83 7.51 -21.82 6.07
C ILE A 83 7.07 -20.59 6.89
N ASP A 84 6.34 -20.82 7.98
CA ASP A 84 5.83 -19.74 8.85
C ASP A 84 6.94 -18.81 9.33
N ARG A 85 8.10 -19.36 9.70
CA ARG A 85 9.22 -18.54 10.18
C ARG A 85 9.72 -17.54 9.13
N VAL A 86 9.81 -17.94 7.87
CA VAL A 86 10.26 -17.05 6.77
C VAL A 86 9.23 -15.94 6.55
N TRP A 87 7.95 -16.28 6.65
CA TRP A 87 6.87 -15.30 6.63
C TRP A 87 6.99 -14.31 7.78
N ASP A 88 7.11 -14.79 9.01
CA ASP A 88 7.19 -13.96 10.21
C ASP A 88 8.43 -13.03 10.16
N ASP A 89 9.58 -13.53 9.71
CA ASP A 89 10.80 -12.73 9.52
C ASP A 89 10.59 -11.63 8.44
N SER A 90 9.86 -11.95 7.36
CA SER A 90 9.51 -10.98 6.31
C SER A 90 8.60 -9.86 6.84
N ILE A 91 7.56 -10.22 7.61
CA ILE A 91 6.65 -9.24 8.23
C ILE A 91 7.37 -8.38 9.26
N ALA A 92 8.27 -8.96 10.06
CA ALA A 92 9.10 -8.20 10.99
C ALA A 92 10.00 -7.18 10.27
N GLY A 93 10.56 -7.55 9.12
CA GLY A 93 11.32 -6.64 8.26
C GLY A 93 10.45 -5.48 7.73
N ILE A 94 9.24 -5.78 7.25
CA ILE A 94 8.29 -4.76 6.80
C ILE A 94 7.91 -3.82 7.95
N TYR A 95 7.68 -4.35 9.15
CA TYR A 95 7.40 -3.53 10.31
C TYR A 95 8.54 -2.54 10.61
N ALA A 96 9.78 -3.00 10.56
CA ALA A 96 10.95 -2.14 10.79
C ALA A 96 11.05 -1.01 9.75
N ASP A 97 10.83 -1.32 8.47
CA ASP A 97 10.83 -0.32 7.39
C ASP A 97 9.70 0.70 7.57
N LEU A 98 8.51 0.26 7.95
CA LEU A 98 7.36 1.15 8.18
C LEU A 98 7.54 2.03 9.43
N ILE A 99 8.20 1.56 10.47
CA ILE A 99 8.58 2.38 11.63
C ILE A 99 9.54 3.50 11.21
N GLU A 100 10.54 3.19 10.40
CA GLU A 100 11.46 4.22 9.91
C GLU A 100 10.75 5.22 8.99
N TRP A 101 9.86 4.75 8.12
CA TRP A 101 9.01 5.61 7.31
C TRP A 101 8.15 6.55 8.18
N LEU A 102 7.48 6.05 9.22
CA LEU A 102 6.73 6.88 10.17
C LEU A 102 7.61 7.97 10.80
N ARG A 103 8.83 7.60 11.21
CA ARG A 103 9.78 8.54 11.79
C ARG A 103 10.13 9.68 10.81
N LEU A 104 10.38 9.35 9.55
CA LEU A 104 10.70 10.33 8.51
C LEU A 104 9.53 11.26 8.23
N VAL A 105 8.30 10.75 8.16
CA VAL A 105 7.11 11.58 7.94
C VAL A 105 6.86 12.50 9.15
N ALA A 106 7.09 12.02 10.38
CA ALA A 106 6.98 12.86 11.58
C ALA A 106 7.99 14.02 11.58
N VAL A 107 9.24 13.74 11.21
CA VAL A 107 10.28 14.78 11.06
C VAL A 107 9.88 15.80 9.98
N ASP A 108 9.39 15.35 8.85
CA ASP A 108 8.93 16.24 7.76
C ASP A 108 7.73 17.11 8.19
N ALA A 109 6.81 16.56 8.99
CA ALA A 109 5.70 17.32 9.55
C ALA A 109 6.18 18.43 10.50
N GLU A 110 7.12 18.11 11.40
CA GLU A 110 7.62 19.05 12.42
C GLU A 110 8.57 20.10 11.84
N GLU A 111 9.51 19.69 11.02
CA GLU A 111 10.55 20.60 10.52
C GLU A 111 10.13 21.39 9.28
N ARG A 112 9.32 20.80 8.41
CA ARG A 112 8.98 21.36 7.10
C ARG A 112 7.48 21.63 6.91
N GLY A 113 6.65 21.20 7.87
CA GLY A 113 5.20 21.40 7.85
C GLY A 113 4.47 20.59 6.78
N TRP A 114 5.03 19.46 6.32
CA TRP A 114 4.36 18.57 5.39
C TRP A 114 3.42 17.62 6.14
N GLU A 115 2.16 17.59 5.74
CA GLU A 115 1.12 16.78 6.36
C GLU A 115 0.46 15.87 5.32
N PRO A 116 0.26 14.58 5.61
CA PRO A 116 -0.50 13.67 4.74
C PRO A 116 -1.91 14.23 4.48
N ALA A 117 -2.29 14.38 3.20
CA ALA A 117 -3.56 14.97 2.80
C ALA A 117 -4.47 14.00 2.05
N TYR A 118 -3.96 13.26 1.06
CA TYR A 118 -4.72 12.27 0.29
C TYR A 118 -3.92 10.97 0.19
N PHE A 119 -4.62 9.82 0.25
CA PHE A 119 -4.02 8.48 0.27
C PHE A 119 -4.62 7.65 -0.86
N GLU A 120 -3.80 7.02 -1.70
CA GLU A 120 -4.24 6.30 -2.89
C GLU A 120 -5.19 7.16 -3.76
N LEU A 121 -4.77 8.39 -4.03
CA LEU A 121 -5.56 9.32 -4.84
C LEU A 121 -5.55 8.88 -6.30
N SER A 122 -6.66 8.37 -6.80
CA SER A 122 -6.79 7.88 -8.16
C SER A 122 -7.60 8.82 -9.06
N PHE A 123 -7.24 8.84 -10.35
CA PHE A 123 -7.93 9.60 -11.38
C PHE A 123 -7.90 8.85 -12.72
N GLY A 124 -9.03 8.84 -13.44
CA GLY A 124 -9.18 8.13 -14.69
C GLY A 124 -9.15 6.61 -14.59
N LEU A 125 -9.29 6.06 -13.38
CA LEU A 125 -9.35 4.64 -13.09
C LEU A 125 -10.73 4.27 -12.54
N PRO A 126 -11.18 3.00 -12.73
CA PRO A 126 -12.38 2.52 -12.08
C PRO A 126 -12.29 2.69 -10.56
N ASP A 127 -13.44 2.92 -9.94
CA ASP A 127 -13.53 3.03 -8.50
C ASP A 127 -12.97 1.79 -7.80
N ARG A 128 -12.13 2.01 -6.78
CA ARG A 128 -11.48 0.96 -6.00
C ARG A 128 -11.86 1.13 -4.53
N THR A 129 -11.96 0.02 -3.82
CA THR A 129 -12.25 0.01 -2.38
C THR A 129 -11.17 0.72 -1.55
N GLU A 130 -9.95 0.73 -2.06
CA GLU A 130 -8.75 1.31 -1.43
C GLU A 130 -8.33 2.56 -2.20
N SER A 131 -9.19 3.57 -2.24
CA SER A 131 -8.86 4.87 -2.84
C SER A 131 -9.38 6.01 -1.98
N ASP A 132 -8.71 7.18 -2.06
CA ASP A 132 -9.15 8.38 -1.36
C ASP A 132 -10.55 8.80 -1.82
N VAL A 133 -11.33 9.37 -0.91
CA VAL A 133 -12.69 9.87 -1.21
C VAL A 133 -12.73 11.00 -2.25
N HIS A 134 -11.58 11.63 -2.52
CA HIS A 134 -11.43 12.65 -3.56
C HIS A 134 -11.00 12.07 -4.91
N SER A 135 -10.86 10.74 -5.01
CA SER A 135 -10.57 10.08 -6.28
C SER A 135 -11.70 10.30 -7.28
N GLN A 136 -11.35 10.34 -8.57
CA GLN A 136 -12.31 10.56 -9.65
C GLN A 136 -12.15 9.53 -10.76
N VAL A 137 -13.27 9.06 -11.30
CA VAL A 137 -13.29 8.09 -12.40
C VAL A 137 -12.89 8.72 -13.72
N GLU A 138 -13.11 10.02 -13.88
CA GLU A 138 -12.76 10.77 -15.08
C GLU A 138 -11.25 11.02 -15.14
N PRO A 139 -10.64 10.81 -16.34
CA PRO A 139 -9.26 11.21 -16.58
C PRO A 139 -9.07 12.72 -16.48
N VAL A 140 -7.91 13.16 -16.03
CA VAL A 140 -7.55 14.58 -15.95
C VAL A 140 -7.12 15.07 -17.34
N PRO A 141 -7.85 16.00 -17.98
CA PRO A 141 -7.46 16.57 -19.25
C PRO A 141 -6.25 17.51 -19.07
N LEU A 142 -5.28 17.41 -19.97
CA LEU A 142 -4.13 18.30 -20.04
C LEU A 142 -4.30 19.31 -21.17
N ASP A 143 -3.67 20.48 -21.05
CA ASP A 143 -3.70 21.55 -22.07
C ASP A 143 -3.17 21.08 -23.45
N SER A 144 -2.34 20.03 -23.44
CA SER A 144 -1.82 19.38 -24.66
C SER A 144 -2.87 18.55 -25.44
N GLY A 145 -4.10 18.41 -24.93
CA GLY A 145 -5.13 17.53 -25.49
C GLY A 145 -4.98 16.06 -25.09
N LEU A 146 -4.01 15.71 -24.27
CA LEU A 146 -3.85 14.39 -23.65
C LEU A 146 -4.71 14.27 -22.40
N SER A 147 -5.01 13.04 -22.01
CA SER A 147 -5.70 12.74 -20.75
C SER A 147 -4.81 11.92 -19.84
N LEU A 148 -4.64 12.37 -18.62
CA LEU A 148 -3.85 11.70 -17.61
C LEU A 148 -4.75 10.78 -16.76
N ARG A 149 -4.25 9.57 -16.48
CA ARG A 149 -4.87 8.61 -15.56
C ARG A 149 -3.80 7.94 -14.71
N GLY A 150 -4.13 7.61 -13.47
CA GLY A 150 -3.19 6.95 -12.56
C GLY A 150 -3.66 6.98 -11.11
N SER A 151 -2.76 6.57 -10.22
CA SER A 151 -2.90 6.71 -8.78
C SER A 151 -1.63 7.34 -8.20
N ILE A 152 -1.79 8.08 -7.12
CA ILE A 152 -0.70 8.67 -6.33
C ILE A 152 -0.83 8.10 -4.91
N ASP A 153 0.19 7.41 -4.44
CA ASP A 153 0.16 6.71 -3.16
C ASP A 153 -0.09 7.67 -1.99
N LEU A 154 0.64 8.79 -1.97
CA LEU A 154 0.50 9.81 -0.95
C LEU A 154 0.61 11.21 -1.56
N VAL A 155 -0.36 12.07 -1.28
CA VAL A 155 -0.26 13.50 -1.50
C VAL A 155 -0.18 14.20 -0.15
N GLU A 156 0.83 15.03 0.01
CA GLU A 156 1.06 15.82 1.21
C GLU A 156 0.80 17.29 0.92
N ARG A 157 0.34 18.00 1.93
CA ARG A 157 0.11 19.44 1.88
C ARG A 157 1.04 20.14 2.87
N ARG A 158 1.68 21.20 2.42
CA ARG A 158 2.50 22.04 3.33
C ARG A 158 1.61 23.06 4.03
N LYS A 159 1.71 23.09 5.35
CA LYS A 159 0.88 23.94 6.21
C LYS A 159 1.08 25.43 6.01
N THR A 160 2.29 25.84 5.65
CA THR A 160 2.67 27.27 5.56
C THR A 160 2.12 27.98 4.34
N ASP A 161 2.03 27.31 3.18
CA ASP A 161 1.68 27.92 1.89
C ASP A 161 0.68 27.09 1.07
N GLY A 162 0.27 25.93 1.59
CA GLY A 162 -0.67 25.03 0.91
C GLY A 162 -0.07 24.27 -0.29
N ALA A 163 1.26 24.31 -0.49
CA ALA A 163 1.92 23.58 -1.55
C ALA A 163 1.62 22.08 -1.44
N LEU A 164 1.50 21.41 -2.58
CA LEU A 164 1.28 19.96 -2.65
C LEU A 164 2.55 19.24 -3.10
N ARG A 165 2.79 18.05 -2.53
CA ARG A 165 3.86 17.13 -2.91
C ARG A 165 3.23 15.76 -3.14
N ALA A 166 3.52 15.15 -4.29
CA ALA A 166 3.16 13.77 -4.59
C ALA A 166 4.34 12.86 -4.24
N THR A 167 4.07 11.79 -3.53
CA THR A 167 5.05 10.75 -3.15
C THR A 167 4.55 9.40 -3.65
N ASP A 168 5.44 8.65 -4.31
CA ASP A 168 5.23 7.29 -4.79
C ASP A 168 6.19 6.38 -4.01
N PHE A 169 5.68 5.32 -3.41
CA PHE A 169 6.47 4.40 -2.60
C PHE A 169 7.00 3.27 -3.49
N LYS A 170 8.33 3.12 -3.56
CA LYS A 170 9.00 2.07 -4.34
C LYS A 170 9.93 1.24 -3.50
#